data_1261b38f784b0604fbd6873aa766cdc8
#
_entry.id   1261b38f784b0604fbd6873aa766cdc8
#
_cell.length_a   1.000
_cell.length_b   1.000
_cell.length_c   1.000
_cell.angle_alpha   90.00
_cell.angle_beta   90.00
_cell.angle_gamma   90.00
#
_symmetry.space_group_name_H-M   'P 1'
#
loop_
_entity.id
_entity.type
_entity.pdbx_description
1 polymer ?
#
loop_
_entity_poly.entity_id
_entity_poly.type
_entity_poly.pdbx_seq_one_letter_code
_entity_poly.pdbx_strand_id
1 'polypeptide(L)'
;FDVDEKSMFLEKNPDGTWKQDFRKVVNGMSGIEIRLPLLLSEGVSKGRISINKVCELTSTNIAKIYGCYPQKGIIAPGADADIVLVDMDKEVTLSKDVLHNNISYCLHEGFKVKGYPVMTISKGEVIVENGEFKGRKGAGEFIKRRINPSYLKKYSLN
;
A
#
# COMPACT_ATOMS: atom_id res chain seq x y z
N PHE A 1 -7.23 13.36 -7.22
CA PHE A 1 -7.41 12.91 -8.61
C PHE A 1 -8.75 12.15 -8.63
N ASP A 2 -9.79 12.80 -9.11
CA ASP A 2 -11.04 12.12 -9.46
C ASP A 2 -10.82 11.47 -10.82
N VAL A 3 -10.56 10.16 -10.82
CA VAL A 3 -10.54 9.38 -12.05
C VAL A 3 -11.89 8.70 -12.17
N ASP A 4 -12.72 9.23 -13.04
CA ASP A 4 -14.00 8.61 -13.40
C ASP A 4 -13.74 7.33 -14.19
N GLU A 5 -14.49 6.27 -13.89
CA GLU A 5 -14.48 5.00 -14.62
C GLU A 5 -14.64 5.21 -16.14
N LYS A 6 -15.43 6.19 -16.55
CA LYS A 6 -15.60 6.59 -17.95
C LYS A 6 -14.34 7.18 -18.59
N SER A 7 -13.43 7.76 -17.79
CA SER A 7 -12.16 8.29 -18.30
C SER A 7 -11.10 7.20 -18.50
N MET A 8 -11.29 6.03 -17.90
CA MET A 8 -10.37 4.89 -17.99
C MET A 8 -10.64 4.00 -19.18
N PHE A 9 -11.90 3.88 -19.57
CA PHE A 9 -12.28 3.02 -20.67
C PHE A 9 -12.37 3.83 -21.94
N LEU A 10 -11.57 3.43 -22.90
CA LEU A 10 -11.64 3.89 -24.27
C LEU A 10 -13.09 3.78 -24.76
N GLU A 11 -13.55 4.75 -25.52
CA GLU A 11 -14.84 4.66 -26.19
C GLU A 11 -14.93 3.36 -27.01
N LYS A 12 -16.09 2.76 -27.05
CA LYS A 12 -16.33 1.61 -27.95
C LYS A 12 -16.56 2.11 -29.36
N ASN A 13 -16.05 1.37 -30.32
CA ASN A 13 -16.44 1.48 -31.72
C ASN A 13 -17.90 1.01 -31.88
N PRO A 14 -18.60 1.37 -32.99
CA PRO A 14 -19.96 0.90 -33.27
C PRO A 14 -20.11 -0.64 -33.31
N ASP A 15 -19.00 -1.35 -33.59
CA ASP A 15 -18.93 -2.83 -33.61
C ASP A 15 -18.68 -3.44 -32.20
N GLY A 16 -18.64 -2.63 -31.13
CA GLY A 16 -18.45 -3.06 -29.77
C GLY A 16 -16.99 -3.26 -29.36
N THR A 17 -16.03 -3.14 -30.26
CA THR A 17 -14.60 -3.18 -29.96
C THR A 17 -14.15 -1.90 -29.25
N TRP A 18 -13.09 -1.98 -28.44
CA TRP A 18 -12.56 -0.82 -27.75
C TRP A 18 -11.71 0.04 -28.70
N LYS A 19 -11.94 1.36 -28.68
CA LYS A 19 -11.04 2.30 -29.35
C LYS A 19 -9.70 2.30 -28.63
N GLN A 20 -8.65 1.87 -29.30
CA GLN A 20 -7.30 1.81 -28.75
C GLN A 20 -6.57 3.15 -28.94
N ASP A 21 -6.85 4.12 -28.07
CA ASP A 21 -6.08 5.37 -28.02
C ASP A 21 -5.24 5.40 -26.73
N PHE A 22 -3.97 5.02 -26.83
CA PHE A 22 -3.05 4.98 -25.70
C PHE A 22 -2.90 6.34 -24.99
N ARG A 23 -3.21 7.44 -25.66
CA ARG A 23 -3.14 8.81 -25.08
C ARG A 23 -4.23 9.04 -24.04
N LYS A 24 -5.29 8.24 -24.07
CA LYS A 24 -6.42 8.28 -23.13
C LYS A 24 -6.30 7.26 -21.99
N VAL A 25 -5.27 6.43 -22.03
CA VAL A 25 -5.03 5.45 -20.96
C VAL A 25 -4.55 6.17 -19.71
N VAL A 26 -5.18 5.90 -18.57
CA VAL A 26 -4.80 6.47 -17.28
C VAL A 26 -3.40 5.99 -16.90
N ASN A 27 -2.50 6.92 -16.59
CA ASN A 27 -1.14 6.64 -16.18
C ASN A 27 -1.10 6.26 -14.69
N GLY A 28 -1.36 5.02 -14.38
CA GLY A 28 -1.29 4.52 -13.01
C GLY A 28 -2.59 3.88 -12.52
N MET A 29 -2.51 3.30 -11.34
CA MET A 29 -3.60 2.52 -10.74
C MET A 29 -3.65 2.77 -9.24
N SER A 30 -4.87 2.79 -8.68
CA SER A 30 -5.05 2.79 -7.23
C SER A 30 -4.74 1.41 -6.66
N GLY A 31 -3.62 1.27 -5.97
CA GLY A 31 -3.21 -0.03 -5.44
C GLY A 31 -2.48 0.07 -4.10
N ILE A 32 -2.29 1.29 -3.58
CA ILE A 32 -1.48 1.48 -2.37
C ILE A 32 -2.13 0.80 -1.17
N GLU A 33 -3.42 1.03 -0.96
CA GLU A 33 -4.16 0.53 0.20
C GLU A 33 -4.34 -1.00 0.17
N ILE A 34 -4.54 -1.58 -1.02
CA ILE A 34 -4.77 -3.01 -1.17
C ILE A 34 -3.50 -3.86 -1.19
N ARG A 35 -2.33 -3.26 -1.32
CA ARG A 35 -1.05 -3.98 -1.41
C ARG A 35 -0.77 -4.86 -0.20
N LEU A 36 -0.94 -4.32 1.01
CA LEU A 36 -0.70 -5.10 2.24
C LEU A 36 -1.72 -6.23 2.40
N PRO A 37 -3.04 -6.00 2.28
CA PRO A 37 -4.03 -7.09 2.29
C PRO A 37 -3.76 -8.19 1.28
N LEU A 38 -3.36 -7.85 0.04
CA LEU A 38 -2.99 -8.85 -0.96
C LEU A 38 -1.76 -9.67 -0.56
N LEU A 39 -0.72 -9.03 -0.01
CA LEU A 39 0.48 -9.74 0.47
C LEU A 39 0.16 -10.67 1.64
N LEU A 40 -0.72 -10.27 2.54
CA LEU A 40 -1.16 -11.10 3.66
C LEU A 40 -1.99 -12.28 3.17
N SER A 41 -2.99 -12.04 2.31
CA SER A 41 -3.87 -13.07 1.79
C SER A 41 -3.16 -14.03 0.85
N GLU A 42 -2.59 -13.51 -0.24
CA GLU A 42 -1.98 -14.33 -1.30
C GLU A 42 -0.58 -14.82 -0.95
N GLY A 43 0.12 -14.08 -0.09
CA GLY A 43 1.46 -14.41 0.34
C GLY A 43 1.47 -15.27 1.60
N VAL A 44 1.04 -14.69 2.72
CA VAL A 44 1.18 -15.31 4.05
C VAL A 44 0.14 -16.39 4.25
N SER A 45 -1.15 -16.11 4.07
CA SER A 45 -2.23 -17.08 4.32
C SER A 45 -2.15 -18.30 3.40
N LYS A 46 -1.59 -18.14 2.19
CA LYS A 46 -1.32 -19.26 1.27
C LYS A 46 0.06 -19.90 1.45
N GLY A 47 0.82 -19.52 2.48
CA GLY A 47 2.12 -20.12 2.81
C GLY A 47 3.23 -19.85 1.79
N ARG A 48 3.10 -18.86 0.90
CA ARG A 48 4.11 -18.56 -0.13
C ARG A 48 5.28 -17.76 0.42
N ILE A 49 5.04 -16.88 1.39
CA ILE A 49 6.06 -16.09 2.08
C ILE A 49 5.72 -15.96 3.56
N SER A 50 6.72 -15.76 4.40
CA SER A 50 6.51 -15.52 5.83
C SER A 50 6.04 -14.09 6.11
N ILE A 51 5.37 -13.88 7.24
CA ILE A 51 5.00 -12.54 7.72
C ILE A 51 6.23 -11.65 7.91
N ASN A 52 7.35 -12.21 8.38
CA ASN A 52 8.62 -11.49 8.50
C ASN A 52 9.11 -10.99 7.14
N LYS A 53 8.94 -11.80 6.09
CA LYS A 53 9.30 -11.39 4.73
C LYS A 53 8.42 -10.26 4.21
N VAL A 54 7.14 -10.24 4.55
CA VAL A 54 6.26 -9.10 4.26
C VAL A 54 6.78 -7.84 4.94
N CYS A 55 7.09 -7.88 6.23
CA CYS A 55 7.65 -6.74 6.97
C CYS A 55 8.99 -6.27 6.36
N GLU A 56 9.86 -7.19 5.99
CA GLU A 56 11.12 -6.88 5.33
C GLU A 56 10.89 -6.13 4.00
N LEU A 57 10.00 -6.62 3.16
CA LEU A 57 9.73 -6.08 1.83
C LEU A 57 8.96 -4.75 1.86
N THR A 58 8.02 -4.58 2.77
CA THR A 58 7.13 -3.42 2.82
C THR A 58 7.61 -2.29 3.72
N SER A 59 8.56 -2.56 4.61
CA SER A 59 9.03 -1.59 5.62
C SER A 59 10.55 -1.50 5.69
N THR A 60 11.22 -2.53 6.22
CA THR A 60 12.65 -2.45 6.58
C THR A 60 13.56 -2.16 5.39
N ASN A 61 13.39 -2.88 4.27
CA ASN A 61 14.23 -2.68 3.09
C ASN A 61 13.97 -1.32 2.45
N ILE A 62 12.71 -0.89 2.42
CA ILE A 62 12.33 0.42 1.91
C ILE A 62 13.00 1.53 2.74
N ALA A 63 12.92 1.44 4.08
CA ALA A 63 13.55 2.40 4.97
C ALA A 63 15.08 2.47 4.78
N LYS A 64 15.74 1.32 4.54
CA LYS A 64 17.18 1.26 4.24
C LYS A 64 17.52 1.89 2.90
N ILE A 65 16.78 1.56 1.84
CA ILE A 65 16.99 2.09 0.48
C ILE A 65 16.79 3.60 0.45
N TYR A 66 15.74 4.09 1.11
CA TYR A 66 15.45 5.52 1.13
C TYR A 66 16.23 6.31 2.20
N GLY A 67 17.06 5.65 3.01
CA GLY A 67 17.91 6.30 4.01
C GLY A 67 17.15 6.83 5.23
N CYS A 68 16.02 6.22 5.55
CA CYS A 68 15.21 6.54 6.74
C CYS A 68 15.45 5.56 7.90
N TYR A 69 16.17 4.47 7.67
CA TYR A 69 16.52 3.50 8.71
C TYR A 69 17.65 4.04 9.60
N PRO A 70 17.63 3.84 10.93
CA PRO A 70 16.67 3.08 11.75
C PRO A 70 15.50 3.92 12.31
N GLN A 71 15.37 5.19 11.95
CA GLN A 71 14.24 6.01 12.42
C GLN A 71 12.89 5.39 11.99
N LYS A 72 12.84 4.82 10.77
CA LYS A 72 11.72 4.06 10.20
C LYS A 72 12.15 2.63 9.88
N GLY A 73 11.17 1.73 9.74
CA GLY A 73 11.39 0.36 9.25
C GLY A 73 11.83 -0.65 10.30
N ILE A 74 11.74 -0.30 11.58
CA ILE A 74 12.00 -1.18 12.72
C ILE A 74 11.12 -0.78 13.91
N ILE A 75 10.77 -1.74 14.74
CA ILE A 75 10.17 -1.50 16.05
C ILE A 75 11.29 -1.65 17.08
N ALA A 76 11.83 -0.52 17.54
CA ALA A 76 12.93 -0.47 18.52
C ALA A 76 12.89 0.84 19.29
N PRO A 77 13.47 0.90 20.50
CA PRO A 77 13.65 2.16 21.22
C PRO A 77 14.40 3.20 20.37
N GLY A 78 13.85 4.41 20.27
CA GLY A 78 14.40 5.50 19.47
C GLY A 78 13.95 5.54 18.01
N ALA A 79 13.21 4.53 17.52
CA ALA A 79 12.54 4.59 16.24
C ALA A 79 11.15 5.24 16.39
N ASP A 80 10.63 5.79 15.29
CA ASP A 80 9.26 6.28 15.25
C ASP A 80 8.27 5.11 15.40
N ALA A 81 7.24 5.29 16.21
CA ALA A 81 6.19 4.30 16.42
C ALA A 81 5.19 4.31 15.25
N ASP A 82 5.66 3.89 14.06
CA ASP A 82 4.83 3.64 12.89
C ASP A 82 4.48 2.15 12.84
N ILE A 83 3.28 1.81 13.25
CA ILE A 83 2.89 0.41 13.50
C ILE A 83 1.56 0.12 12.82
N VAL A 84 1.45 -1.04 12.20
CA VAL A 84 0.19 -1.57 11.67
C VAL A 84 -0.17 -2.83 12.44
N LEU A 85 -1.36 -2.86 13.03
CA LEU A 85 -1.95 -4.05 13.63
C LEU A 85 -2.79 -4.76 12.57
N VAL A 86 -2.56 -6.05 12.43
CA VAL A 86 -3.23 -6.88 11.43
C VAL A 86 -3.98 -8.00 12.13
N ASP A 87 -5.24 -8.17 11.77
CA ASP A 87 -6.01 -9.38 12.09
C ASP A 87 -5.86 -10.36 10.92
N MET A 88 -5.15 -11.47 11.17
CA MET A 88 -4.86 -12.49 10.16
C MET A 88 -6.07 -13.37 9.80
N ASP A 89 -7.10 -13.35 10.61
CA ASP A 89 -8.34 -14.12 10.38
C ASP A 89 -9.46 -13.28 9.75
N LYS A 90 -9.32 -11.96 9.76
CA LYS A 90 -10.31 -11.06 9.18
C LYS A 90 -10.38 -11.26 7.66
N GLU A 91 -11.58 -11.56 7.17
CA GLU A 91 -11.89 -11.65 5.76
C GLU A 91 -12.60 -10.38 5.28
N VAL A 92 -12.17 -9.86 4.14
CA VAL A 92 -12.75 -8.65 3.51
C VAL A 92 -12.92 -8.90 2.02
N THR A 93 -14.08 -8.53 1.48
CA THR A 93 -14.26 -8.44 0.03
C THR A 93 -13.88 -7.04 -0.42
N LEU A 94 -12.86 -6.94 -1.26
CA LEU A 94 -12.38 -5.65 -1.75
C LEU A 94 -13.43 -5.01 -2.66
N SER A 95 -13.71 -3.74 -2.43
CA SER A 95 -14.56 -2.91 -3.27
C SER A 95 -14.13 -1.45 -3.14
N LYS A 96 -14.57 -0.61 -4.06
CA LYS A 96 -14.36 0.83 -3.97
C LYS A 96 -14.90 1.44 -2.67
N ASP A 97 -15.96 0.86 -2.10
CA ASP A 97 -16.65 1.39 -0.92
C ASP A 97 -15.92 1.04 0.40
N VAL A 98 -15.01 0.06 0.35
CA VAL A 98 -14.16 -0.34 1.49
C VAL A 98 -12.86 0.46 1.53
N LEU A 99 -12.44 1.03 0.40
CA LEU A 99 -11.18 1.75 0.26
C LEU A 99 -11.34 3.25 0.53
N HIS A 100 -10.29 3.89 1.07
CA HIS A 100 -10.28 5.32 1.40
C HIS A 100 -9.80 6.22 0.23
N ASN A 101 -9.68 5.66 -0.97
CA ASN A 101 -9.29 6.44 -2.14
C ASN A 101 -10.51 7.11 -2.81
N ASN A 102 -10.30 8.26 -3.46
CA ASN A 102 -11.34 8.99 -4.20
C ASN A 102 -11.45 8.53 -5.65
N ILE A 103 -11.34 7.22 -5.90
CA ILE A 103 -11.43 6.66 -7.26
C ILE A 103 -12.74 5.88 -7.38
N SER A 104 -13.41 6.02 -8.52
CA SER A 104 -14.71 5.43 -8.76
C SER A 104 -14.70 3.92 -8.99
N TYR A 105 -13.52 3.27 -8.99
CA TYR A 105 -13.36 1.85 -9.25
C TYR A 105 -12.33 1.20 -8.31
N CYS A 106 -12.42 -0.11 -8.16
CA CYS A 106 -11.40 -0.93 -7.52
C CYS A 106 -10.88 -1.98 -8.51
N LEU A 107 -9.56 -2.05 -8.72
CA LEU A 107 -8.96 -3.05 -9.62
C LEU A 107 -9.21 -4.49 -9.20
N HIS A 108 -9.43 -4.69 -7.91
CA HIS A 108 -9.67 -6.01 -7.32
C HIS A 108 -11.11 -6.11 -6.80
N GLU A 109 -12.06 -5.46 -7.49
CA GLU A 109 -13.47 -5.50 -7.13
C GLU A 109 -13.96 -6.93 -6.99
N GLY A 110 -14.59 -7.24 -5.85
CA GLY A 110 -15.09 -8.59 -5.53
C GLY A 110 -14.02 -9.59 -5.07
N PHE A 111 -12.73 -9.21 -5.04
CA PHE A 111 -11.67 -10.11 -4.59
C PHE A 111 -11.71 -10.29 -3.07
N LYS A 112 -11.74 -11.54 -2.60
CA LYS A 112 -11.75 -11.86 -1.18
C LYS A 112 -10.32 -11.99 -0.66
N VAL A 113 -9.99 -11.23 0.38
CA VAL A 113 -8.70 -11.30 1.06
C VAL A 113 -8.88 -11.79 2.49
N LYS A 114 -7.92 -12.57 2.98
CA LYS A 114 -7.80 -13.00 4.37
C LYS A 114 -6.53 -12.41 4.98
N GLY A 115 -6.67 -11.77 6.15
CA GLY A 115 -5.64 -10.94 6.77
C GLY A 115 -5.81 -9.47 6.36
N TYR A 116 -6.22 -8.62 7.32
CA TYR A 116 -6.53 -7.22 7.04
C TYR A 116 -6.04 -6.29 8.15
N PRO A 117 -5.49 -5.11 7.80
CA PRO A 117 -5.17 -4.09 8.80
C PRO A 117 -6.39 -3.66 9.59
N VAL A 118 -6.27 -3.60 10.91
CA VAL A 118 -7.35 -3.15 11.80
C VAL A 118 -7.00 -1.84 12.51
N MET A 119 -5.71 -1.52 12.62
CA MET A 119 -5.25 -0.27 13.19
C MET A 119 -3.95 0.18 12.52
N THR A 120 -3.83 1.47 12.27
CA THR A 120 -2.58 2.11 11.80
C THR A 120 -2.20 3.22 12.77
N ILE A 121 -0.98 3.14 13.27
CA ILE A 121 -0.37 4.10 14.19
C ILE A 121 0.75 4.81 13.42
N SER A 122 0.79 6.12 13.50
CA SER A 122 1.87 6.94 12.96
C SER A 122 2.46 7.81 14.05
N LYS A 123 3.76 7.68 14.30
CA LYS A 123 4.47 8.39 15.39
C LYS A 123 3.79 8.25 16.76
N GLY A 124 3.18 7.11 17.03
CA GLY A 124 2.47 6.84 18.27
C GLY A 124 1.02 7.33 18.33
N GLU A 125 0.53 8.04 17.31
CA GLU A 125 -0.88 8.44 17.18
C GLU A 125 -1.66 7.44 16.33
N VAL A 126 -2.84 7.00 16.78
CA VAL A 126 -3.75 6.16 15.99
C VAL A 126 -4.35 7.02 14.89
N ILE A 127 -4.07 6.70 13.64
CA ILE A 127 -4.56 7.44 12.46
C ILE A 127 -5.64 6.70 11.68
N VAL A 128 -5.74 5.37 11.83
CA VAL A 128 -6.85 4.56 11.32
C VAL A 128 -7.19 3.51 12.35
N GLU A 129 -8.45 3.29 12.60
CA GLU A 129 -8.96 2.24 13.47
C GLU A 129 -10.25 1.66 12.90
N ASN A 130 -10.30 0.35 12.70
CA ASN A 130 -11.44 -0.38 12.13
C ASN A 130 -11.99 0.21 10.81
N GLY A 131 -11.09 0.72 9.96
CA GLY A 131 -11.46 1.37 8.71
C GLY A 131 -11.87 2.84 8.83
N GLU A 132 -11.86 3.42 10.03
CA GLU A 132 -12.17 4.83 10.24
C GLU A 132 -10.87 5.67 10.28
N PHE A 133 -10.77 6.68 9.43
CA PHE A 133 -9.63 7.59 9.43
C PHE A 133 -9.78 8.64 10.56
N LYS A 134 -8.78 8.68 11.45
CA LYS A 134 -8.71 9.59 12.62
C LYS A 134 -7.55 10.58 12.54
N GLY A 135 -6.78 10.54 11.46
CA GLY A 135 -5.62 11.39 11.30
C GLY A 135 -5.95 12.87 11.14
N ARG A 136 -5.02 13.73 11.50
CA ARG A 136 -5.17 15.19 11.39
C ARG A 136 -4.36 15.74 10.23
N LYS A 137 -4.92 16.74 9.55
CA LYS A 137 -4.21 17.46 8.48
C LYS A 137 -2.95 18.14 9.04
N GLY A 138 -1.84 18.03 8.34
CA GLY A 138 -0.57 18.68 8.72
C GLY A 138 0.25 17.92 9.78
N ALA A 139 -0.11 16.67 10.14
CA ALA A 139 0.65 15.85 11.08
C ALA A 139 1.98 15.31 10.52
N GLY A 140 2.15 15.33 9.19
CA GLY A 140 3.36 14.87 8.54
C GLY A 140 4.56 15.77 8.81
N GLU A 141 5.74 15.16 8.98
CA GLU A 141 7.01 15.87 9.15
C GLU A 141 8.03 15.38 8.13
N PHE A 142 8.90 16.29 7.69
CA PHE A 142 9.97 15.95 6.78
C PHE A 142 11.07 15.16 7.53
N ILE A 143 11.45 13.99 6.96
CA ILE A 143 12.53 13.16 7.47
C ILE A 143 13.78 13.39 6.61
N LYS A 144 14.87 13.86 7.24
CA LYS A 144 16.15 14.02 6.56
C LYS A 144 16.79 12.65 6.33
N ARG A 145 16.95 12.29 5.07
CA ARG A 145 17.53 11.00 4.66
C ARG A 145 19.03 10.94 4.96
N ARG A 146 19.49 9.75 5.37
CA ARG A 146 20.90 9.40 5.51
C ARG A 146 21.13 8.02 4.90
N ILE A 147 21.56 7.97 3.66
CA ILE A 147 21.82 6.70 2.97
C ILE A 147 23.15 6.14 3.47
N ASN A 148 23.12 4.93 4.01
CA ASN A 148 24.32 4.19 4.33
C ASN A 148 24.85 3.48 3.07
N PRO A 149 26.06 3.81 2.58
CA PRO A 149 26.61 3.21 1.37
C PRO A 149 26.69 1.68 1.39
N SER A 150 26.82 1.08 2.59
CA SER A 150 26.87 -0.39 2.73
C SER A 150 25.54 -1.06 2.28
N TYR A 151 24.42 -0.38 2.37
CA TYR A 151 23.14 -0.91 1.91
C TYR A 151 23.02 -0.90 0.38
N LEU A 152 23.68 0.04 -0.29
CA LEU A 152 23.67 0.15 -1.75
C LEU A 152 24.57 -0.91 -2.40
N LYS A 153 25.69 -1.28 -1.78
CA LYS A 153 26.62 -2.31 -2.30
C LYS A 153 25.94 -3.67 -2.51
N LYS A 154 24.92 -4.00 -1.72
CA LYS A 154 24.16 -5.25 -1.86
C LYS A 154 23.33 -5.32 -3.15
N TYR A 155 23.05 -4.18 -3.76
CA TYR A 155 22.16 -4.04 -4.92
C TYR A 155 22.89 -3.47 -6.16
N SER A 156 24.20 -3.20 -6.07
CA SER A 156 24.99 -2.85 -7.26
C SER A 156 25.12 -4.10 -8.13
N LEU A 157 24.48 -4.06 -9.28
CA LEU A 157 24.75 -5.00 -10.36
C LEU A 157 26.19 -4.73 -10.83
N ASN A 158 27.07 -5.72 -10.70
CA ASN A 158 28.37 -5.71 -11.36
C ASN A 158 28.17 -5.77 -12.87
#